data_0ddf9340abe696b566614c5a99eaafc5
#
_entry.id   0ddf9340abe696b566614c5a99eaafc5
#
_cell.length_a   1.000
_cell.length_b   1.000
_cell.length_c   1.000
_cell.angle_alpha   90.00
_cell.angle_beta   90.00
_cell.angle_gamma   90.00
#
_symmetry.space_group_name_H-M   'P 1'
#
loop_
_entity.id
_entity.type
_entity.pdbx_description
1 polymer ?
#
loop_
_entity_poly.entity_id
_entity_poly.type
_entity_poly.pdbx_seq_one_letter_code
_entity_poly.pdbx_strand_id
1 'polypeptide(L)'
;MRDLLPNEQTLRDYIQGKILETYRASGFERISTPMLEDMENLDKSDGGDNLNLIFKVLKRGDKLTAALNSGDPKELSDMGLRYDLTLPLSRFYAANKDKLPHPFKVIQTDRVFRAERPQKGRLREFVQCDIDILGDESPNAEVELIDVTTRALLGIGFDGFTVNINDRRILRGMLESMGFAADTLDSVCITFDKMDKIGADGVKAELLEKQLPESAVNALADFIAAGEVTLDAVAARCADPAIADDLKYVLATANAMAAGRYQVAYCPSLVRGQGYYTGMVFEI
;
A
#
# COMPACT_ATOMS: atom_id res chain seq x y z
N MET A 1 -19.54 -10.43 -5.04
CA MET A 1 -18.94 -11.76 -5.15
C MET A 1 -19.22 -12.25 -6.56
N ARG A 2 -18.35 -13.09 -7.10
CA ARG A 2 -18.46 -13.62 -8.45
C ARG A 2 -17.98 -15.07 -8.44
N ASP A 3 -18.73 -15.96 -9.09
CA ASP A 3 -18.28 -17.31 -9.34
C ASP A 3 -17.27 -17.33 -10.49
N LEU A 4 -16.34 -18.28 -10.48
CA LEU A 4 -15.39 -18.52 -11.54
C LEU A 4 -15.78 -19.79 -12.29
N LEU A 5 -15.85 -19.68 -13.59
CA LEU A 5 -16.04 -20.84 -14.47
C LEU A 5 -14.75 -21.68 -14.54
N PRO A 6 -14.82 -22.97 -14.90
CA PRO A 6 -13.66 -23.87 -14.91
C PRO A 6 -12.45 -23.34 -15.69
N ASN A 7 -12.66 -22.71 -16.84
CA ASN A 7 -11.60 -22.11 -17.64
C ASN A 7 -10.96 -20.87 -16.95
N GLU A 8 -11.78 -20.05 -16.29
CA GLU A 8 -11.30 -18.90 -15.53
C GLU A 8 -10.50 -19.35 -14.29
N GLN A 9 -10.96 -20.41 -13.62
CA GLN A 9 -10.24 -20.99 -12.48
C GLN A 9 -8.91 -21.61 -12.93
N THR A 10 -8.88 -22.33 -14.04
CA THR A 10 -7.65 -22.89 -14.62
C THR A 10 -6.62 -21.81 -14.92
N LEU A 11 -7.05 -20.69 -15.51
CA LEU A 11 -6.17 -19.55 -15.80
C LEU A 11 -5.65 -18.93 -14.50
N ARG A 12 -6.51 -18.78 -13.49
CA ARG A 12 -6.10 -18.26 -12.18
C ARG A 12 -5.06 -19.15 -11.51
N ASP A 13 -5.28 -20.46 -11.52
CA ASP A 13 -4.36 -21.43 -10.91
C ASP A 13 -3.00 -21.41 -11.63
N TYR A 14 -2.99 -21.28 -12.94
CA TYR A 14 -1.78 -21.15 -13.74
C TYR A 14 -1.00 -19.86 -13.34
N ILE A 15 -1.67 -18.70 -13.36
CA ILE A 15 -1.05 -17.40 -13.00
C ILE A 15 -0.51 -17.45 -11.57
N GLN A 16 -1.32 -17.90 -10.63
CA GLN A 16 -0.94 -17.99 -9.22
C GLN A 16 0.24 -18.97 -9.03
N GLY A 17 0.24 -20.09 -9.75
CA GLY A 17 1.34 -21.04 -9.74
C GLY A 17 2.66 -20.42 -10.19
N LYS A 18 2.66 -19.67 -11.29
CA LYS A 18 3.82 -18.95 -11.82
C LYS A 18 4.37 -17.90 -10.87
N ILE A 19 3.48 -17.09 -10.27
CA ILE A 19 3.86 -16.08 -9.28
C ILE A 19 4.51 -16.75 -8.06
N LEU A 20 3.88 -17.79 -7.51
CA LEU A 20 4.41 -18.53 -6.35
C LEU A 20 5.73 -19.22 -6.62
N GLU A 21 5.92 -19.76 -7.82
CA GLU A 21 7.20 -20.36 -8.27
C GLU A 21 8.32 -19.31 -8.24
N THR A 22 8.08 -18.12 -8.81
CA THR A 22 9.05 -17.01 -8.83
C THR A 22 9.41 -16.56 -7.42
N TYR A 23 8.43 -16.38 -6.55
CA TYR A 23 8.65 -15.92 -5.17
C TYR A 23 9.43 -16.94 -4.35
N ARG A 24 9.08 -18.24 -4.44
CA ARG A 24 9.82 -19.31 -3.76
C ARG A 24 11.27 -19.43 -4.25
N ALA A 25 11.48 -19.30 -5.57
CA ALA A 25 12.84 -19.31 -6.14
C ALA A 25 13.69 -18.13 -5.65
N SER A 26 13.08 -17.10 -5.10
CA SER A 26 13.75 -15.93 -4.49
C SER A 26 13.89 -16.06 -2.96
N GLY A 27 13.60 -17.23 -2.39
CA GLY A 27 13.76 -17.50 -0.96
C GLY A 27 12.62 -17.04 -0.07
N PHE A 28 11.45 -16.71 -0.64
CA PHE A 28 10.26 -16.39 0.16
C PHE A 28 9.53 -17.66 0.61
N GLU A 29 9.16 -17.73 1.87
CA GLU A 29 8.44 -18.84 2.49
C GLU A 29 6.94 -18.55 2.58
N ARG A 30 6.11 -19.53 2.23
CA ARG A 30 4.66 -19.36 2.25
C ARG A 30 4.07 -19.65 3.61
N ILE A 31 3.26 -18.72 4.10
CA ILE A 31 2.40 -18.92 5.28
C ILE A 31 0.92 -18.87 4.90
N SER A 32 0.07 -19.27 5.84
CA SER A 32 -1.38 -19.10 5.77
C SER A 32 -1.89 -18.60 7.12
N THR A 33 -2.77 -17.62 7.09
CA THR A 33 -3.44 -17.05 8.26
C THR A 33 -4.96 -17.22 8.15
N PRO A 34 -5.71 -17.27 9.25
CA PRO A 34 -7.17 -17.35 9.22
C PRO A 34 -7.81 -16.18 8.47
N MET A 35 -8.94 -16.44 7.79
CA MET A 35 -9.75 -15.38 7.18
C MET A 35 -10.54 -14.57 8.20
N LEU A 36 -10.89 -15.19 9.33
CA LEU A 36 -11.53 -14.55 10.46
C LEU A 36 -10.46 -13.95 11.37
N GLU A 37 -10.65 -12.71 11.76
CA GLU A 37 -9.76 -11.97 12.65
C GLU A 37 -10.59 -11.31 13.75
N ASP A 38 -10.00 -11.14 14.93
CA ASP A 38 -10.65 -10.44 16.04
C ASP A 38 -10.87 -8.97 15.67
N MET A 39 -12.07 -8.44 15.97
CA MET A 39 -12.40 -7.04 15.73
C MET A 39 -11.43 -6.09 16.42
N GLU A 40 -10.92 -6.46 17.60
CA GLU A 40 -9.94 -5.66 18.33
C GLU A 40 -8.66 -5.44 17.52
N ASN A 41 -8.19 -6.44 16.76
CA ASN A 41 -7.05 -6.31 15.87
C ASN A 41 -7.40 -5.50 14.62
N LEU A 42 -8.57 -5.75 14.04
CA LEU A 42 -9.04 -5.04 12.85
C LEU A 42 -9.23 -3.54 13.10
N ASP A 43 -9.83 -3.17 14.24
CA ASP A 43 -10.09 -1.77 14.60
C ASP A 43 -8.81 -1.00 14.99
N LYS A 44 -7.76 -1.69 15.46
CA LYS A 44 -6.45 -1.08 15.81
C LYS A 44 -5.54 -0.86 14.61
N SER A 45 -5.87 -1.41 13.47
CA SER A 45 -5.07 -1.22 12.27
C SER A 45 -5.27 0.21 11.73
N ASP A 46 -4.19 0.87 11.30
CA ASP A 46 -4.24 2.17 10.60
C ASP A 46 -4.82 2.02 9.18
N GLY A 47 -5.91 1.24 9.07
CA GLY A 47 -6.57 0.91 7.81
C GLY A 47 -7.27 2.10 7.14
N GLY A 48 -7.34 3.25 7.80
CA GLY A 48 -8.02 4.44 7.30
C GLY A 48 -9.48 4.13 6.93
N ASP A 49 -9.90 4.52 5.75
CA ASP A 49 -11.27 4.28 5.25
C ASP A 49 -11.62 2.78 5.11
N ASN A 50 -10.62 1.88 5.08
CA ASN A 50 -10.86 0.44 4.98
C ASN A 50 -11.57 -0.14 6.22
N LEU A 51 -11.46 0.52 7.38
CA LEU A 51 -12.19 0.08 8.59
C LEU A 51 -13.70 0.07 8.37
N ASN A 52 -14.20 0.97 7.53
CA ASN A 52 -15.62 1.03 7.15
C ASN A 52 -16.02 -0.11 6.18
N LEU A 53 -15.03 -0.81 5.62
CA LEU A 53 -15.22 -1.87 4.64
C LEU A 53 -15.15 -3.28 5.23
N ILE A 54 -15.00 -3.42 6.56
CA ILE A 54 -14.89 -4.71 7.23
C ILE A 54 -16.24 -5.43 7.23
N PHE A 55 -16.28 -6.66 6.72
CA PHE A 55 -17.42 -7.56 6.94
C PHE A 55 -17.38 -8.08 8.38
N LYS A 56 -18.28 -7.61 9.21
CA LYS A 56 -18.41 -8.04 10.61
C LYS A 56 -19.20 -9.33 10.71
N VAL A 57 -18.75 -10.24 11.57
CA VAL A 57 -19.44 -11.50 11.85
C VAL A 57 -20.19 -11.38 13.16
N LEU A 58 -21.50 -11.59 13.12
CA LEU A 58 -22.34 -11.49 14.31
C LEU A 58 -21.99 -12.57 15.35
N LYS A 59 -22.03 -12.21 16.61
CA LYS A 59 -22.02 -13.14 17.74
C LYS A 59 -23.16 -14.17 17.60
N ARG A 60 -23.12 -15.26 18.37
CA ARG A 60 -24.09 -16.33 18.27
C ARG A 60 -24.68 -16.65 19.66
N GLY A 61 -25.91 -17.19 19.67
CA GLY A 61 -26.58 -17.65 20.90
C GLY A 61 -26.75 -16.54 21.93
N ASP A 62 -26.53 -16.87 23.18
CA ASP A 62 -26.75 -15.95 24.31
C ASP A 62 -25.90 -14.67 24.22
N LYS A 63 -24.71 -14.75 23.66
CA LYS A 63 -23.84 -13.56 23.41
C LYS A 63 -24.51 -12.58 22.47
N LEU A 64 -25.16 -13.06 21.41
CA LEU A 64 -25.87 -12.19 20.47
C LEU A 64 -27.11 -11.58 21.14
N THR A 65 -27.84 -12.37 21.89
CA THR A 65 -29.03 -11.89 22.63
C THR A 65 -28.64 -10.80 23.63
N ALA A 66 -27.56 -10.99 24.37
CA ALA A 66 -27.03 -9.99 25.30
C ALA A 66 -26.62 -8.70 24.57
N ALA A 67 -25.92 -8.82 23.45
CA ALA A 67 -25.49 -7.68 22.63
C ALA A 67 -26.69 -6.90 22.04
N LEU A 68 -27.75 -7.60 21.62
CA LEU A 68 -28.99 -6.95 21.15
C LEU A 68 -29.68 -6.18 22.27
N ASN A 69 -29.66 -6.72 23.48
CA ASN A 69 -30.28 -6.08 24.65
C ASN A 69 -29.49 -4.89 25.18
N SER A 70 -28.16 -4.82 24.92
CA SER A 70 -27.34 -3.65 25.29
C SER A 70 -27.64 -2.42 24.43
N GLY A 71 -28.14 -2.62 23.23
CA GLY A 71 -28.42 -1.54 22.29
C GLY A 71 -27.15 -0.89 21.67
N ASP A 72 -25.95 -1.40 21.97
CA ASP A 72 -24.71 -0.93 21.37
C ASP A 72 -24.36 -1.76 20.12
N PRO A 73 -24.39 -1.16 18.91
CA PRO A 73 -24.01 -1.85 17.68
C PRO A 73 -22.60 -2.43 17.67
N LYS A 74 -21.67 -1.90 18.47
CA LYS A 74 -20.29 -2.39 18.56
C LYS A 74 -20.23 -3.76 19.23
N GLU A 75 -21.15 -4.07 20.11
CA GLU A 75 -21.20 -5.35 20.81
C GLU A 75 -21.75 -6.50 19.96
N LEU A 76 -22.35 -6.22 18.81
CA LEU A 76 -22.95 -7.24 17.95
C LEU A 76 -21.91 -8.19 17.34
N SER A 77 -20.66 -7.76 17.23
CA SER A 77 -19.60 -8.51 16.56
C SER A 77 -18.28 -8.42 17.34
N ASP A 78 -17.63 -9.56 17.50
CA ASP A 78 -16.29 -9.69 18.06
C ASP A 78 -15.27 -10.19 17.04
N MET A 79 -15.74 -10.54 15.83
CA MET A 79 -14.92 -11.02 14.72
C MET A 79 -15.31 -10.36 13.40
N GLY A 80 -14.38 -10.28 12.47
CA GLY A 80 -14.60 -9.81 11.11
C GLY A 80 -13.79 -10.60 10.08
N LEU A 81 -14.10 -10.40 8.81
CA LEU A 81 -13.28 -10.93 7.72
C LEU A 81 -12.12 -9.96 7.44
N ARG A 82 -10.92 -10.50 7.29
CA ARG A 82 -9.73 -9.70 6.94
C ARG A 82 -9.94 -8.94 5.63
N TYR A 83 -9.57 -7.67 5.58
CA TYR A 83 -9.67 -6.82 4.40
C TYR A 83 -8.35 -6.73 3.61
N ASP A 84 -7.23 -7.17 4.21
CA ASP A 84 -5.91 -7.35 3.60
C ASP A 84 -5.16 -8.52 4.25
N LEU A 85 -3.90 -8.75 3.84
CA LEU A 85 -3.03 -9.78 4.42
C LEU A 85 -1.97 -9.21 5.36
N THR A 86 -1.79 -7.89 5.41
CA THR A 86 -0.77 -7.21 6.22
C THR A 86 -1.06 -7.31 7.71
N LEU A 87 -2.30 -7.05 8.13
CA LEU A 87 -2.68 -7.17 9.54
C LEU A 87 -2.54 -8.61 10.08
N PRO A 88 -3.07 -9.65 9.39
CA PRO A 88 -2.84 -11.03 9.79
C PRO A 88 -1.36 -11.41 9.87
N LEU A 89 -0.51 -10.88 8.95
CA LEU A 89 0.93 -11.08 8.99
C LEU A 89 1.55 -10.45 10.24
N SER A 90 1.18 -9.21 10.56
CA SER A 90 1.70 -8.51 11.74
C SER A 90 1.40 -9.27 13.02
N ARG A 91 0.17 -9.77 13.17
CA ARG A 91 -0.24 -10.63 14.30
C ARG A 91 0.55 -11.95 14.32
N PHE A 92 0.67 -12.60 13.15
CA PHE A 92 1.43 -13.85 13.01
C PHE A 92 2.90 -13.66 13.42
N TYR A 93 3.53 -12.60 12.91
CA TYR A 93 4.93 -12.30 13.22
C TYR A 93 5.13 -12.00 14.68
N ALA A 94 4.28 -11.16 15.29
CA ALA A 94 4.34 -10.84 16.71
C ALA A 94 4.26 -12.09 17.60
N ALA A 95 3.45 -13.08 17.21
CA ALA A 95 3.27 -14.33 17.98
C ALA A 95 4.39 -15.36 17.74
N ASN A 96 5.16 -15.27 16.65
CA ASN A 96 6.07 -16.33 16.23
C ASN A 96 7.51 -15.86 15.94
N LYS A 97 7.84 -14.59 16.07
CA LYS A 97 9.13 -14.00 15.67
C LYS A 97 10.35 -14.77 16.15
N ASP A 98 10.29 -15.33 17.36
CA ASP A 98 11.40 -16.09 17.95
C ASP A 98 11.65 -17.46 17.28
N LYS A 99 10.75 -17.90 16.40
CA LYS A 99 10.83 -19.17 15.66
C LYS A 99 11.10 -18.95 14.18
N LEU A 100 11.14 -17.71 13.71
CA LEU A 100 11.28 -17.34 12.31
C LEU A 100 12.71 -16.91 12.00
N PRO A 101 13.17 -17.07 10.75
CA PRO A 101 14.46 -16.53 10.33
C PRO A 101 14.48 -15.01 10.42
N HIS A 102 15.66 -14.42 10.43
CA HIS A 102 15.84 -12.98 10.41
C HIS A 102 16.93 -12.62 9.37
N PRO A 103 16.59 -11.86 8.31
CA PRO A 103 15.26 -11.38 7.95
C PRO A 103 14.30 -12.50 7.56
N PHE A 104 13.00 -12.28 7.75
CA PHE A 104 11.95 -13.20 7.36
C PHE A 104 11.28 -12.74 6.06
N LYS A 105 11.45 -13.54 5.00
CA LYS A 105 10.85 -13.33 3.69
C LYS A 105 9.62 -14.20 3.54
N VAL A 106 8.46 -13.60 3.39
CA VAL A 106 7.19 -14.32 3.47
C VAL A 106 6.28 -14.08 2.27
N ILE A 107 5.53 -15.11 1.87
CA ILE A 107 4.46 -15.05 0.87
C ILE A 107 3.14 -15.34 1.56
N GLN A 108 2.14 -14.51 1.25
CA GLN A 108 0.74 -14.82 1.51
C GLN A 108 -0.04 -14.74 0.20
N THR A 109 -0.82 -15.77 -0.10
CA THR A 109 -1.73 -15.76 -1.25
C THR A 109 -3.04 -16.33 -0.79
N ASP A 110 -4.02 -15.45 -0.60
CA ASP A 110 -5.30 -15.85 -0.07
C ASP A 110 -6.39 -14.79 -0.32
N ARG A 111 -7.63 -15.12 0.01
CA ARG A 111 -8.78 -14.26 -0.13
C ARG A 111 -8.82 -13.17 0.93
N VAL A 112 -9.22 -11.98 0.49
CA VAL A 112 -9.55 -10.83 1.33
C VAL A 112 -10.92 -10.29 0.98
N PHE A 113 -11.52 -9.52 1.89
CA PHE A 113 -12.93 -9.16 1.82
C PHE A 113 -13.11 -7.67 2.10
N ARG A 114 -13.78 -6.95 1.19
CA ARG A 114 -14.08 -5.53 1.36
C ARG A 114 -15.54 -5.26 1.04
N ALA A 115 -16.28 -4.68 1.97
CA ALA A 115 -17.70 -4.36 1.82
C ALA A 115 -17.96 -3.15 0.90
N GLU A 116 -17.09 -2.94 -0.07
CA GLU A 116 -17.21 -1.88 -1.06
C GLU A 116 -18.45 -2.04 -1.95
N ARG A 117 -18.90 -0.92 -2.53
CA ARG A 117 -19.90 -0.96 -3.57
C ARG A 117 -19.29 -1.65 -4.81
N PRO A 118 -19.86 -2.76 -5.30
CA PRO A 118 -19.32 -3.47 -6.45
C PRO A 118 -19.29 -2.59 -7.69
N GLN A 119 -18.14 -2.59 -8.38
CA GLN A 119 -17.97 -1.92 -9.66
C GLN A 119 -16.92 -2.67 -10.49
N LYS A 120 -16.76 -2.29 -11.76
CA LYS A 120 -15.77 -2.94 -12.64
C LYS A 120 -14.37 -2.85 -12.00
N GLY A 121 -13.72 -4.02 -11.84
CA GLY A 121 -12.39 -4.11 -11.22
C GLY A 121 -12.38 -4.11 -9.69
N ARG A 122 -13.52 -3.87 -9.00
CA ARG A 122 -13.60 -3.93 -7.54
C ARG A 122 -14.61 -4.96 -7.10
N LEU A 123 -14.13 -6.04 -6.50
CA LEU A 123 -14.91 -7.14 -5.97
C LEU A 123 -14.93 -7.10 -4.45
N ARG A 124 -16.00 -7.62 -3.84
CA ARG A 124 -16.11 -7.77 -2.38
C ARG A 124 -15.26 -8.91 -1.82
N GLU A 125 -14.89 -9.86 -2.66
CA GLU A 125 -13.98 -10.96 -2.37
C GLU A 125 -13.02 -11.09 -3.54
N PHE A 126 -11.72 -11.07 -3.25
CA PHE A 126 -10.67 -11.22 -4.25
C PHE A 126 -9.42 -11.83 -3.60
N VAL A 127 -8.48 -12.29 -4.41
CA VAL A 127 -7.23 -12.87 -3.94
C VAL A 127 -6.15 -11.77 -3.97
N GLN A 128 -5.47 -11.58 -2.85
CA GLN A 128 -4.19 -10.89 -2.78
C GLN A 128 -3.04 -11.91 -2.85
N CYS A 129 -1.93 -11.47 -3.42
CA CYS A 129 -0.68 -12.22 -3.44
C CYS A 129 0.42 -11.27 -2.96
N ASP A 130 0.71 -11.32 -1.68
CA ASP A 130 1.61 -10.39 -1.02
C ASP A 130 2.95 -11.07 -0.73
N ILE A 131 4.03 -10.32 -0.86
CA ILE A 131 5.36 -10.69 -0.36
C ILE A 131 5.86 -9.60 0.57
N ASP A 132 6.47 -10.02 1.67
CA ASP A 132 7.00 -9.10 2.67
C ASP A 132 8.39 -9.56 3.12
N ILE A 133 9.23 -8.59 3.48
CA ILE A 133 10.53 -8.81 4.12
C ILE A 133 10.49 -8.13 5.49
N LEU A 134 10.53 -8.92 6.56
CA LEU A 134 10.50 -8.41 7.92
C LEU A 134 11.89 -8.51 8.55
N GLY A 135 12.37 -7.39 9.09
CA GLY A 135 13.67 -7.33 9.78
C GLY A 135 14.84 -6.93 8.89
N ASP A 136 14.59 -6.38 7.70
CA ASP A 136 15.60 -5.70 6.87
C ASP A 136 15.13 -4.28 6.59
N GLU A 137 15.87 -3.29 7.08
CA GLU A 137 15.59 -1.86 6.91
C GLU A 137 16.43 -1.23 5.78
N SER A 138 17.21 -2.04 5.08
CA SER A 138 18.08 -1.54 4.02
C SER A 138 17.31 -1.28 2.71
N PRO A 139 17.76 -0.32 1.87
CA PRO A 139 17.16 -0.09 0.55
C PRO A 139 17.28 -1.30 -0.39
N ASN A 140 18.10 -2.30 -0.05
CA ASN A 140 18.18 -3.56 -0.80
C ASN A 140 16.90 -4.39 -0.68
N ALA A 141 16.19 -4.31 0.45
CA ALA A 141 14.90 -4.98 0.59
C ALA A 141 13.88 -4.43 -0.42
N GLU A 142 13.86 -3.12 -0.63
CA GLU A 142 13.01 -2.47 -1.65
C GLU A 142 13.39 -2.93 -3.07
N VAL A 143 14.70 -2.96 -3.38
CA VAL A 143 15.21 -3.46 -4.67
C VAL A 143 14.79 -4.91 -4.90
N GLU A 144 14.91 -5.76 -3.88
CA GLU A 144 14.52 -7.17 -3.98
C GLU A 144 13.01 -7.33 -4.22
N LEU A 145 12.17 -6.59 -3.50
CA LEU A 145 10.72 -6.62 -3.69
C LEU A 145 10.33 -6.19 -5.11
N ILE A 146 10.96 -5.15 -5.64
CA ILE A 146 10.74 -4.69 -7.01
C ILE A 146 11.18 -5.77 -8.02
N ASP A 147 12.39 -6.33 -7.87
CA ASP A 147 12.92 -7.37 -8.75
C ASP A 147 12.00 -8.60 -8.78
N VAL A 148 11.67 -9.11 -7.63
CA VAL A 148 10.88 -10.35 -7.52
C VAL A 148 9.46 -10.15 -8.08
N THR A 149 8.83 -8.99 -7.80
CA THR A 149 7.51 -8.65 -8.32
C THR A 149 7.53 -8.48 -9.84
N THR A 150 8.50 -7.76 -10.38
CA THR A 150 8.61 -7.54 -11.83
C THR A 150 8.96 -8.83 -12.58
N ARG A 151 9.80 -9.70 -12.02
CA ARG A 151 10.07 -11.04 -12.58
C ARG A 151 8.80 -11.89 -12.61
N ALA A 152 7.97 -11.82 -11.58
CA ALA A 152 6.69 -12.54 -11.57
C ALA A 152 5.75 -12.03 -12.67
N LEU A 153 5.65 -10.71 -12.88
CA LEU A 153 4.86 -10.11 -13.95
C LEU A 153 5.37 -10.50 -15.35
N LEU A 154 6.68 -10.42 -15.56
CA LEU A 154 7.29 -10.89 -16.81
C LEU A 154 7.05 -12.39 -17.04
N GLY A 155 7.11 -13.20 -15.97
CA GLY A 155 6.88 -14.65 -16.01
C GLY A 155 5.46 -15.06 -16.39
N ILE A 156 4.47 -14.17 -16.19
CA ILE A 156 3.07 -14.37 -16.63
C ILE A 156 2.73 -13.65 -17.93
N GLY A 157 3.73 -13.03 -18.59
CA GLY A 157 3.60 -12.46 -19.93
C GLY A 157 3.25 -10.97 -19.97
N PHE A 158 3.35 -10.24 -18.87
CA PHE A 158 3.30 -8.76 -18.89
C PHE A 158 4.68 -8.20 -19.18
N ASP A 159 4.77 -7.29 -20.14
CA ASP A 159 5.96 -6.53 -20.50
C ASP A 159 5.60 -5.05 -20.73
N GLY A 160 6.61 -4.21 -20.90
CA GLY A 160 6.42 -2.80 -21.24
C GLY A 160 5.71 -1.96 -20.17
N PHE A 161 5.65 -2.43 -18.92
CA PHE A 161 5.07 -1.68 -17.81
C PHE A 161 6.09 -0.70 -17.21
N THR A 162 5.59 0.23 -16.40
CA THR A 162 6.42 1.16 -15.64
C THR A 162 6.23 0.91 -14.13
N VAL A 163 7.34 0.84 -13.39
CA VAL A 163 7.35 0.85 -11.93
C VAL A 163 7.53 2.30 -11.49
N ASN A 164 6.47 2.92 -11.00
CA ASN A 164 6.51 4.25 -10.42
C ASN A 164 6.90 4.15 -8.95
N ILE A 165 7.87 4.96 -8.52
CA ILE A 165 8.39 4.95 -7.14
C ILE A 165 8.38 6.36 -6.58
N ASN A 166 8.03 6.48 -5.29
CA ASN A 166 8.18 7.69 -4.49
C ASN A 166 8.62 7.32 -3.07
N ASP A 167 8.97 8.30 -2.27
CA ASP A 167 9.17 8.16 -0.83
C ASP A 167 8.32 9.20 -0.08
N ARG A 168 7.45 8.73 0.79
CA ARG A 168 6.55 9.59 1.56
C ARG A 168 7.32 10.57 2.46
N ARG A 169 8.47 10.17 2.97
CA ARG A 169 9.31 11.01 3.83
C ARG A 169 9.85 12.22 3.07
N ILE A 170 10.28 12.03 1.82
CA ILE A 170 10.78 13.12 0.96
C ILE A 170 9.63 14.09 0.63
N LEU A 171 8.47 13.57 0.24
CA LEU A 171 7.30 14.39 -0.05
C LEU A 171 6.86 15.20 1.16
N ARG A 172 6.75 14.55 2.34
CA ARG A 172 6.39 15.25 3.59
C ARG A 172 7.39 16.33 3.95
N GLY A 173 8.70 16.04 3.88
CA GLY A 173 9.76 17.02 4.15
C GLY A 173 9.70 18.24 3.21
N MET A 174 9.41 18.02 1.93
CA MET A 174 9.18 19.11 0.98
C MET A 174 7.97 19.96 1.38
N LEU A 175 6.84 19.34 1.71
CA LEU A 175 5.63 20.05 2.10
C LEU A 175 5.82 20.84 3.42
N GLU A 176 6.50 20.28 4.39
CA GLU A 176 6.89 20.97 5.63
C GLU A 176 7.76 22.20 5.34
N SER A 177 8.72 22.08 4.42
CA SER A 177 9.57 23.21 4.02
C SER A 177 8.80 24.34 3.35
N MET A 178 7.63 24.05 2.77
CA MET A 178 6.73 25.04 2.18
C MET A 178 5.78 25.68 3.23
N GLY A 179 5.78 25.19 4.48
CA GLY A 179 5.02 25.76 5.59
C GLY A 179 3.71 25.03 5.92
N PHE A 180 3.49 23.82 5.41
CA PHE A 180 2.38 22.99 5.89
C PHE A 180 2.68 22.41 7.27
N ALA A 181 1.68 22.42 8.16
CA ALA A 181 1.80 21.86 9.48
C ALA A 181 1.78 20.31 9.44
N ALA A 182 2.52 19.66 10.34
CA ALA A 182 2.71 18.20 10.36
C ALA A 182 1.39 17.40 10.40
N ASP A 183 0.37 17.91 11.09
CA ASP A 183 -0.96 17.31 11.22
C ASP A 183 -1.84 17.46 9.96
N THR A 184 -1.45 18.34 9.02
CA THR A 184 -2.16 18.55 7.75
C THR A 184 -1.56 17.79 6.58
N LEU A 185 -0.34 17.26 6.72
CA LEU A 185 0.44 16.69 5.62
C LEU A 185 -0.29 15.54 4.91
N ASP A 186 -0.97 14.66 5.64
CA ASP A 186 -1.69 13.54 5.01
C ASP A 186 -2.82 14.04 4.11
N SER A 187 -3.54 15.08 4.54
CA SER A 187 -4.59 15.72 3.73
C SER A 187 -4.01 16.41 2.49
N VAL A 188 -2.83 17.04 2.62
CA VAL A 188 -2.12 17.66 1.49
C VAL A 188 -1.64 16.60 0.51
N CYS A 189 -1.03 15.50 1.01
CA CYS A 189 -0.58 14.38 0.18
C CYS A 189 -1.73 13.76 -0.64
N ILE A 190 -2.91 13.56 -0.03
CA ILE A 190 -4.10 13.03 -0.72
C ILE A 190 -4.57 13.97 -1.83
N THR A 191 -4.47 15.30 -1.64
CA THR A 191 -4.81 16.26 -2.68
C THR A 191 -3.74 16.29 -3.77
N PHE A 192 -2.47 16.19 -3.39
CA PHE A 192 -1.34 16.15 -4.32
C PHE A 192 -1.37 14.90 -5.23
N ASP A 193 -1.82 13.75 -4.73
CA ASP A 193 -2.05 12.52 -5.51
C ASP A 193 -2.99 12.73 -6.72
N LYS A 194 -3.82 13.76 -6.66
CA LYS A 194 -4.73 14.12 -7.75
C LYS A 194 -4.09 15.04 -8.80
N MET A 195 -2.84 15.46 -8.60
CA MET A 195 -2.15 16.46 -9.43
C MET A 195 -2.26 16.15 -10.92
N ASP A 196 -2.05 14.89 -11.31
CA ASP A 196 -2.10 14.47 -12.71
C ASP A 196 -3.50 14.59 -13.34
N LYS A 197 -4.55 14.64 -12.50
CA LYS A 197 -5.95 14.72 -12.94
C LYS A 197 -6.50 16.15 -12.93
N ILE A 198 -6.14 16.93 -11.90
CA ILE A 198 -6.74 18.26 -11.68
C ILE A 198 -5.77 19.43 -11.92
N GLY A 199 -4.48 19.14 -12.13
CA GLY A 199 -3.43 20.14 -12.35
C GLY A 199 -3.12 21.01 -11.13
N ALA A 200 -2.17 21.94 -11.28
CA ALA A 200 -1.76 22.86 -10.21
C ALA A 200 -2.93 23.71 -9.67
N ASP A 201 -3.76 24.26 -10.56
CA ASP A 201 -4.91 25.08 -10.17
C ASP A 201 -5.95 24.30 -9.38
N GLY A 202 -6.23 23.05 -9.77
CA GLY A 202 -7.14 22.17 -9.06
C GLY A 202 -6.62 21.78 -7.67
N VAL A 203 -5.32 21.47 -7.55
CA VAL A 203 -4.66 21.21 -6.27
C VAL A 203 -4.77 22.44 -5.37
N LYS A 204 -4.44 23.63 -5.89
CA LYS A 204 -4.55 24.90 -5.17
C LYS A 204 -5.97 25.15 -4.65
N ALA A 205 -6.97 25.01 -5.52
CA ALA A 205 -8.37 25.23 -5.14
C ALA A 205 -8.82 24.28 -4.01
N GLU A 206 -8.54 22.98 -4.13
CA GLU A 206 -8.92 22.00 -3.11
C GLU A 206 -8.23 22.25 -1.77
N LEU A 207 -6.94 22.65 -1.77
CA LEU A 207 -6.21 22.93 -0.53
C LEU A 207 -6.71 24.21 0.16
N LEU A 208 -7.10 25.24 -0.60
CA LEU A 208 -7.73 26.45 -0.06
C LEU A 208 -9.12 26.16 0.52
N GLU A 209 -9.91 25.31 -0.12
CA GLU A 209 -11.19 24.83 0.41
C GLU A 209 -11.04 24.13 1.77
N LYS A 210 -9.93 23.41 1.97
CA LYS A 210 -9.55 22.80 3.25
C LYS A 210 -9.01 23.78 4.28
N GLN A 211 -9.03 25.09 4.00
CA GLN A 211 -8.58 26.18 4.88
C GLN A 211 -7.09 26.07 5.29
N LEU A 212 -6.26 25.53 4.42
CA LEU A 212 -4.82 25.46 4.65
C LEU A 212 -4.15 26.80 4.40
N PRO A 213 -2.94 27.06 4.99
CA PRO A 213 -2.25 28.35 4.88
C PRO A 213 -2.02 28.75 3.42
N GLU A 214 -2.55 29.90 3.01
CA GLU A 214 -2.49 30.38 1.62
C GLU A 214 -1.06 30.51 1.09
N SER A 215 -0.12 30.92 1.93
CA SER A 215 1.30 31.02 1.56
C SER A 215 1.90 29.67 1.16
N ALA A 216 1.61 28.61 1.96
CA ALA A 216 2.09 27.25 1.68
C ALA A 216 1.42 26.67 0.41
N VAL A 217 0.10 26.91 0.27
CA VAL A 217 -0.66 26.47 -0.91
C VAL A 217 -0.16 27.14 -2.20
N ASN A 218 0.15 28.44 -2.16
CA ASN A 218 0.72 29.14 -3.30
C ASN A 218 2.11 28.61 -3.63
N ALA A 219 2.99 28.39 -2.62
CA ALA A 219 4.32 27.84 -2.83
C ALA A 219 4.28 26.45 -3.50
N LEU A 220 3.35 25.60 -3.11
CA LEU A 220 3.16 24.29 -3.74
C LEU A 220 2.61 24.41 -5.17
N ALA A 221 1.62 25.26 -5.39
CA ALA A 221 1.06 25.48 -6.73
C ALA A 221 2.10 26.02 -7.70
N ASP A 222 2.90 27.00 -7.27
CA ASP A 222 3.98 27.58 -8.08
C ASP A 222 5.07 26.52 -8.40
N PHE A 223 5.41 25.68 -7.43
CA PHE A 223 6.36 24.56 -7.62
C PHE A 223 5.85 23.54 -8.65
N ILE A 224 4.58 23.19 -8.58
CA ILE A 224 3.94 22.30 -9.57
C ILE A 224 3.92 22.96 -10.96
N ALA A 225 3.51 24.22 -11.02
CA ALA A 225 3.37 24.97 -12.27
C ALA A 225 4.73 25.20 -12.98
N ALA A 226 5.81 25.32 -12.23
CA ALA A 226 7.17 25.41 -12.77
C ALA A 226 7.63 24.12 -13.46
N GLY A 227 6.90 22.99 -13.28
CA GLY A 227 7.28 21.69 -13.84
C GLY A 227 8.53 21.07 -13.19
N GLU A 228 8.97 21.60 -12.06
CA GLU A 228 10.20 21.21 -11.36
C GLU A 228 10.02 20.04 -10.37
N VAL A 229 8.94 19.28 -10.50
CA VAL A 229 8.67 18.16 -9.56
C VAL A 229 9.57 16.96 -9.86
N THR A 230 10.86 17.22 -10.03
CA THR A 230 11.91 16.20 -10.19
C THR A 230 12.41 15.72 -8.83
N LEU A 231 12.98 14.51 -8.80
CA LEU A 231 13.55 13.99 -7.55
C LEU A 231 14.60 14.93 -6.94
N ASP A 232 15.48 15.52 -7.76
CA ASP A 232 16.51 16.43 -7.26
C ASP A 232 15.94 17.72 -6.68
N ALA A 233 14.90 18.29 -7.31
CA ALA A 233 14.26 19.49 -6.82
C ALA A 233 13.45 19.25 -5.52
N VAL A 234 12.82 18.09 -5.40
CA VAL A 234 12.10 17.66 -4.18
C VAL A 234 13.10 17.33 -3.07
N ALA A 235 14.15 16.57 -3.37
CA ALA A 235 15.21 16.21 -2.43
C ALA A 235 15.95 17.42 -1.85
N ALA A 236 16.18 18.45 -2.66
CA ALA A 236 16.81 19.70 -2.19
C ALA A 236 16.01 20.43 -1.09
N ARG A 237 14.74 20.09 -0.90
CA ARG A 237 13.87 20.63 0.14
C ARG A 237 13.67 19.67 1.31
N CYS A 238 14.20 18.45 1.23
CA CYS A 238 14.16 17.45 2.29
C CYS A 238 15.24 17.74 3.33
N ALA A 239 14.88 17.66 4.61
CA ALA A 239 15.81 17.90 5.71
C ALA A 239 16.88 16.79 5.85
N ASP A 240 16.55 15.57 5.43
CA ASP A 240 17.45 14.40 5.51
C ASP A 240 17.84 13.95 4.08
N PRO A 241 19.06 14.26 3.64
CA PRO A 241 19.54 13.87 2.31
C PRO A 241 19.70 12.36 2.15
N ALA A 242 19.90 11.58 3.21
CA ALA A 242 20.08 10.13 3.14
C ALA A 242 18.85 9.43 2.54
N ILE A 243 17.65 9.93 2.83
CA ILE A 243 16.40 9.39 2.26
C ILE A 243 16.38 9.54 0.73
N ALA A 244 16.85 10.68 0.23
CA ALA A 244 16.91 10.92 -1.19
C ALA A 244 17.98 10.05 -1.88
N ASP A 245 19.11 9.82 -1.21
CA ASP A 245 20.19 8.97 -1.71
C ASP A 245 19.73 7.50 -1.77
N ASP A 246 19.00 7.02 -0.78
CA ASP A 246 18.38 5.69 -0.78
C ASP A 246 17.40 5.53 -1.96
N LEU A 247 16.52 6.52 -2.17
CA LEU A 247 15.59 6.48 -3.30
C LEU A 247 16.31 6.51 -4.66
N LYS A 248 17.36 7.32 -4.81
CA LYS A 248 18.19 7.35 -6.00
C LYS A 248 18.88 6.00 -6.25
N TYR A 249 19.38 5.37 -5.18
CA TYR A 249 19.99 4.06 -5.25
C TYR A 249 18.97 3.00 -5.72
N VAL A 250 17.78 2.97 -5.15
CA VAL A 250 16.73 2.02 -5.54
C VAL A 250 16.32 2.23 -7.00
N LEU A 251 16.11 3.49 -7.43
CA LEU A 251 15.78 3.83 -8.81
C LEU A 251 16.85 3.38 -9.80
N ALA A 252 18.12 3.68 -9.50
CA ALA A 252 19.25 3.32 -10.38
C ALA A 252 19.42 1.81 -10.48
N THR A 253 19.37 1.10 -9.34
CA THR A 253 19.55 -0.34 -9.27
C THR A 253 18.42 -1.08 -9.97
N ALA A 254 17.15 -0.72 -9.68
CA ALA A 254 16.00 -1.32 -10.31
C ALA A 254 15.96 -1.09 -11.83
N ASN A 255 16.36 0.10 -12.31
CA ASN A 255 16.51 0.36 -13.75
C ASN A 255 17.60 -0.51 -14.39
N ALA A 256 18.73 -0.70 -13.72
CA ALA A 256 19.79 -1.58 -14.22
C ALA A 256 19.30 -3.04 -14.34
N MET A 257 18.52 -3.51 -13.36
CA MET A 257 17.94 -4.84 -13.34
C MET A 257 16.82 -5.02 -14.39
N ALA A 258 16.09 -3.96 -14.71
CA ALA A 258 15.05 -3.97 -15.74
C ALA A 258 15.59 -4.36 -17.11
N ALA A 259 16.85 -4.04 -17.42
CA ALA A 259 17.53 -4.34 -18.69
C ALA A 259 16.70 -4.00 -19.95
N GLY A 260 15.95 -2.91 -19.89
CA GLY A 260 15.09 -2.40 -20.97
C GLY A 260 13.73 -3.14 -21.14
N ARG A 261 13.41 -4.12 -20.31
CA ARG A 261 12.13 -4.86 -20.38
C ARG A 261 10.95 -4.10 -19.80
N TYR A 262 11.20 -3.21 -18.86
CA TYR A 262 10.25 -2.29 -18.24
C TYR A 262 10.99 -1.01 -17.82
N GLN A 263 10.26 0.00 -17.39
CA GLN A 263 10.82 1.26 -16.90
C GLN A 263 10.64 1.36 -15.38
N VAL A 264 11.56 2.05 -14.73
CA VAL A 264 11.43 2.45 -13.32
C VAL A 264 11.58 3.97 -13.28
N ALA A 265 10.57 4.66 -12.74
CA ALA A 265 10.48 6.10 -12.77
C ALA A 265 10.13 6.69 -11.40
N TYR A 266 10.70 7.84 -11.09
CA TYR A 266 10.24 8.65 -9.97
C TYR A 266 8.86 9.25 -10.30
N CYS A 267 7.91 9.06 -9.41
CA CYS A 267 6.56 9.59 -9.54
C CYS A 267 6.18 10.39 -8.29
N PRO A 268 6.37 11.72 -8.30
CA PRO A 268 6.16 12.56 -7.12
C PRO A 268 4.72 12.55 -6.62
N SER A 269 3.74 12.35 -7.50
CA SER A 269 2.32 12.27 -7.17
C SER A 269 1.91 10.92 -6.56
N LEU A 270 2.78 9.90 -6.59
CA LEU A 270 2.45 8.60 -6.02
C LEU A 270 2.38 8.67 -4.50
N VAL A 271 1.16 8.70 -3.98
CA VAL A 271 0.84 8.68 -2.56
C VAL A 271 -0.16 7.57 -2.29
N ARG A 272 0.12 6.70 -1.36
CA ARG A 272 -0.84 5.64 -0.96
C ARG A 272 -1.74 6.15 0.15
N GLY A 273 -3.05 5.92 0.03
CA GLY A 273 -4.06 6.42 0.97
C GLY A 273 -4.11 5.68 2.33
N GLN A 274 -3.26 4.67 2.53
CA GLN A 274 -3.22 3.90 3.77
C GLN A 274 -2.12 4.44 4.71
N GLY A 275 -2.46 4.66 5.97
CA GLY A 275 -1.58 5.30 6.96
C GLY A 275 -0.34 4.51 7.35
N TYR A 276 -0.35 3.19 7.14
CA TYR A 276 0.78 2.32 7.50
C TYR A 276 1.99 2.37 6.55
N TYR A 277 1.89 3.01 5.38
CA TYR A 277 3.06 3.26 4.54
C TYR A 277 3.86 4.43 5.10
N THR A 278 5.09 4.20 5.52
CA THR A 278 5.95 5.21 6.17
C THR A 278 7.17 5.63 5.37
N GLY A 279 7.59 4.83 4.38
CA GLY A 279 8.79 5.04 3.58
C GLY A 279 8.50 5.05 2.08
N MET A 280 9.33 4.31 1.33
CA MET A 280 9.16 4.16 -0.12
C MET A 280 7.85 3.49 -0.46
N VAL A 281 7.25 3.94 -1.54
CA VAL A 281 6.04 3.36 -2.13
C VAL A 281 6.27 3.15 -3.62
N PHE A 282 5.77 2.04 -4.17
CA PHE A 282 5.83 1.82 -5.61
C PHE A 282 4.51 1.23 -6.14
N GLU A 283 4.25 1.50 -7.39
CA GLU A 283 3.09 1.02 -8.14
C GLU A 283 3.50 0.67 -9.57
N ILE A 284 2.96 -0.44 -10.04
CA ILE A 284 3.25 -0.94 -11.38
C ILE A 284 2.04 -0.76 -12.27
#